data_b1c134aa84a9e29f42685a6dfb9e47a2
#
_entry.id   b1c134aa84a9e29f42685a6dfb9e47a2
#
_cell.length_a   1.000
_cell.length_b   1.000
_cell.length_c   1.000
_cell.angle_alpha   90.00
_cell.angle_beta   90.00
_cell.angle_gamma   90.00
#
_symmetry.space_group_name_H-M   'P 1'
#
loop_
_entity.id
_entity.type
_entity.pdbx_description
1 polymer ?
#
loop_
_entity_poly.entity_id
_entity_poly.type
_entity_poly.pdbx_seq_one_letter_code
_entity_poly.pdbx_strand_id
1 'polypeptide(L)'
;MDVKDDLVTYEAFGALGDGVTDDLPAICEAHAYANAHRLRVRTKPDATYHLGGRALTAVIATDTEWQTSRFTIDDTRVEDHKVPIFAVRSLLAPEALQIDQLTRDQQRVAARPERDCHVLVENDEKLRYIRRGLNQNAGVPQHDCFVLRRDGSVEGSIDWDYDTVTRVEARPIDESQLTLRGGVFTTFANRMAQPVGYNYWARNIEITRSNTMVDGLTHYVVGETAVGHPYRGFLNAYDCANVTLRGCFATGHKIYSTIGAAGKPVNMGSYDIHANNVVNFHMVNCRMNHICDRTRWGVIATNFCKNILLEDCTLSRMDTHMGVSGRYTIRRCTLGHMGLNAIGRGRLIVEASTLYGNALIRFRSDYGSTWEGDVVVRDCRWIPACGDLTWPRMIDVRNDGMHDFGYPCSMPREITVDGLFVDDSNHPKDYEGPYLFSDPDNASLADEVTPLPVERPFPYKRCEKVTVLGMTTTSGKRPQLSPDGAMQASTVVVEAS
;
A
#
# COMPACT_ATOMS: atom_id res chain seq x y z
N MET A 1 -6.19 32.07 -29.16
CA MET A 1 -6.13 30.73 -28.47
C MET A 1 -6.88 29.77 -29.38
N ASP A 2 -6.18 28.94 -30.16
CA ASP A 2 -6.82 27.93 -31.01
C ASP A 2 -7.11 26.69 -30.20
N VAL A 3 -8.23 26.71 -29.48
CA VAL A 3 -8.80 25.48 -28.88
C VAL A 3 -9.54 24.76 -29.99
N LYS A 4 -8.86 23.86 -30.68
CA LYS A 4 -9.47 22.98 -31.66
C LYS A 4 -10.14 21.81 -30.94
N ASP A 5 -11.44 21.66 -31.14
CA ASP A 5 -12.21 20.47 -30.86
C ASP A 5 -12.16 19.94 -29.40
N ASP A 6 -12.69 20.67 -28.43
CA ASP A 6 -12.86 20.21 -27.03
C ASP A 6 -11.58 19.68 -26.36
N LEU A 7 -10.41 20.17 -26.80
CA LEU A 7 -9.11 19.66 -26.40
C LEU A 7 -8.15 20.78 -26.00
N VAL A 8 -7.48 20.61 -24.84
CA VAL A 8 -6.43 21.51 -24.34
C VAL A 8 -5.08 20.86 -24.52
N THR A 9 -4.08 21.62 -25.01
CA THR A 9 -2.67 21.20 -25.06
C THR A 9 -1.80 22.10 -24.19
N TYR A 10 -0.68 21.58 -23.72
CA TYR A 10 0.24 22.36 -22.89
C TYR A 10 0.91 23.51 -23.69
N GLU A 11 1.17 23.28 -24.96
CA GLU A 11 1.75 24.26 -25.86
C GLU A 11 0.86 25.50 -26.06
N ALA A 12 -0.47 25.33 -26.00
CA ALA A 12 -1.41 26.46 -26.05
C ALA A 12 -1.27 27.42 -24.86
N PHE A 13 -0.61 26.98 -23.80
CA PHE A 13 -0.33 27.75 -22.59
C PHE A 13 1.16 28.08 -22.41
N GLY A 14 1.98 27.85 -23.46
CA GLY A 14 3.38 28.25 -23.49
C GLY A 14 4.37 27.19 -23.07
N ALA A 15 3.96 25.92 -22.87
CA ALA A 15 4.90 24.83 -22.67
C ALA A 15 5.71 24.61 -23.96
N LEU A 16 7.01 24.45 -23.82
CA LEU A 16 7.91 24.23 -24.96
C LEU A 16 8.09 22.73 -25.25
N GLY A 17 8.09 21.90 -24.25
CA GLY A 17 8.31 20.46 -24.40
C GLY A 17 9.70 20.13 -24.98
N ASP A 18 10.68 20.95 -24.69
CA ASP A 18 12.07 20.88 -25.21
C ASP A 18 13.01 20.10 -24.27
N GLY A 19 12.52 19.68 -23.11
CA GLY A 19 13.25 18.95 -22.08
C GLY A 19 14.18 19.80 -21.21
N VAL A 20 14.16 21.13 -21.38
CA VAL A 20 15.07 22.08 -20.68
C VAL A 20 14.30 23.17 -19.97
N THR A 21 13.34 23.79 -20.66
CA THR A 21 12.51 24.86 -20.11
C THR A 21 11.54 24.30 -19.06
N ASP A 22 11.41 24.99 -17.92
CA ASP A 22 10.44 24.58 -16.89
C ASP A 22 9.00 24.80 -17.38
N ASP A 23 8.37 23.74 -17.83
CA ASP A 23 7.01 23.71 -18.37
C ASP A 23 5.92 23.65 -17.27
N LEU A 24 6.27 23.45 -16.00
CA LEU A 24 5.29 23.26 -14.93
C LEU A 24 4.29 24.41 -14.79
N PRO A 25 4.67 25.70 -14.91
CA PRO A 25 3.71 26.80 -14.87
C PRO A 25 2.66 26.72 -15.99
N ALA A 26 3.10 26.46 -17.22
CA ALA A 26 2.20 26.33 -18.37
C ALA A 26 1.26 25.13 -18.26
N ILE A 27 1.77 24.01 -17.72
CA ILE A 27 0.98 22.82 -17.42
C ILE A 27 -0.11 23.12 -16.36
N CYS A 28 0.23 23.88 -15.32
CA CYS A 28 -0.75 24.30 -14.31
C CYS A 28 -1.88 25.15 -14.93
N GLU A 29 -1.54 26.12 -15.78
CA GLU A 29 -2.51 26.97 -16.45
C GLU A 29 -3.40 26.18 -17.44
N ALA A 30 -2.81 25.24 -18.18
CA ALA A 30 -3.54 24.38 -19.10
C ALA A 30 -4.59 23.54 -18.37
N HIS A 31 -4.21 22.91 -17.25
CA HIS A 31 -5.18 22.14 -16.44
C HIS A 31 -6.22 23.02 -15.77
N ALA A 32 -5.85 24.21 -15.29
CA ALA A 32 -6.82 25.15 -14.72
C ALA A 32 -7.89 25.56 -15.76
N TYR A 33 -7.46 25.84 -16.98
CA TYR A 33 -8.37 26.14 -18.08
C TYR A 33 -9.25 24.93 -18.44
N ALA A 34 -8.64 23.74 -18.60
CA ALA A 34 -9.35 22.53 -18.93
C ALA A 34 -10.44 22.19 -17.88
N ASN A 35 -10.12 22.32 -16.59
CA ASN A 35 -11.06 22.09 -15.50
C ASN A 35 -12.24 23.09 -15.55
N ALA A 36 -11.97 24.39 -15.77
CA ALA A 36 -13.00 25.42 -15.83
C ALA A 36 -13.99 25.20 -16.99
N HIS A 37 -13.50 24.67 -18.11
CA HIS A 37 -14.28 24.47 -19.33
C HIS A 37 -14.72 23.02 -19.56
N ARG A 38 -14.35 22.09 -18.65
CA ARG A 38 -14.62 20.64 -18.72
C ARG A 38 -14.08 19.99 -20.01
N LEU A 39 -12.89 20.46 -20.43
CA LEU A 39 -12.21 19.98 -21.63
C LEU A 39 -11.19 18.88 -21.26
N ARG A 40 -10.93 17.99 -22.19
CA ARG A 40 -9.85 17.00 -22.06
C ARG A 40 -8.50 17.64 -22.30
N VAL A 41 -7.46 17.12 -21.65
CA VAL A 41 -6.07 17.50 -21.89
C VAL A 41 -5.38 16.41 -22.70
N ARG A 42 -4.62 16.81 -23.71
CA ARG A 42 -3.76 15.90 -24.48
C ARG A 42 -2.42 16.55 -24.75
N THR A 43 -1.34 15.82 -24.49
CA THR A 43 0.00 16.28 -24.78
C THR A 43 0.39 16.05 -26.24
N LYS A 44 1.40 16.74 -26.70
CA LYS A 44 2.02 16.48 -28.00
C LYS A 44 2.81 15.16 -27.91
N PRO A 45 2.59 14.20 -28.80
CA PRO A 45 3.38 12.96 -28.81
C PRO A 45 4.88 13.24 -28.84
N ASP A 46 5.65 12.45 -28.09
CA ASP A 46 7.12 12.49 -28.02
C ASP A 46 7.73 13.82 -27.50
N ALA A 47 6.93 14.79 -27.05
CA ALA A 47 7.44 15.97 -26.36
C ALA A 47 8.13 15.58 -25.05
N THR A 48 9.10 16.36 -24.62
CA THR A 48 9.76 16.17 -23.31
C THR A 48 9.56 17.41 -22.46
N TYR A 49 8.64 17.33 -21.51
CA TYR A 49 8.37 18.42 -20.56
C TYR A 49 9.33 18.33 -19.39
N HIS A 50 10.01 19.42 -19.09
CA HIS A 50 10.84 19.54 -17.90
C HIS A 50 10.02 20.16 -16.76
N LEU A 51 10.03 19.50 -15.60
CA LEU A 51 9.33 19.92 -14.39
C LEU A 51 10.35 20.28 -13.33
N GLY A 52 10.57 21.58 -13.18
CA GLY A 52 11.55 22.14 -12.25
C GLY A 52 11.12 22.03 -10.78
N GLY A 53 11.92 22.64 -9.90
CA GLY A 53 11.73 22.56 -8.45
C GLY A 53 10.68 23.50 -7.86
N ARG A 54 9.86 24.19 -8.66
CA ARG A 54 8.86 25.14 -8.16
C ARG A 54 7.78 24.46 -7.33
N ALA A 55 7.32 25.16 -6.28
CA ALA A 55 6.22 24.72 -5.42
C ALA A 55 4.85 24.96 -6.09
N LEU A 56 4.63 24.34 -7.26
CA LEU A 56 3.41 24.42 -8.05
C LEU A 56 2.78 23.05 -8.21
N THR A 57 1.44 23.01 -8.30
CA THR A 57 0.65 21.80 -8.52
C THR A 57 -0.34 22.01 -9.67
N ALA A 58 -0.28 21.14 -10.66
CA ALA A 58 -1.28 21.06 -11.71
C ALA A 58 -2.49 20.22 -11.20
N VAL A 59 -3.65 20.87 -11.03
CA VAL A 59 -4.88 20.20 -10.58
C VAL A 59 -5.58 19.56 -11.77
N ILE A 60 -5.77 18.25 -11.75
CA ILE A 60 -6.41 17.47 -12.80
C ILE A 60 -7.82 17.08 -12.34
N ALA A 61 -8.85 17.58 -13.05
CA ALA A 61 -10.24 17.22 -12.84
C ALA A 61 -10.94 16.76 -14.13
N THR A 62 -10.22 16.64 -15.23
CA THR A 62 -10.68 16.16 -16.53
C THR A 62 -9.75 15.09 -17.09
N ASP A 63 -10.25 14.28 -18.01
CA ASP A 63 -9.46 13.24 -18.67
C ASP A 63 -8.18 13.81 -19.25
N THR A 64 -7.07 13.13 -19.02
CA THR A 64 -5.73 13.58 -19.45
C THR A 64 -5.02 12.47 -20.20
N GLU A 65 -4.64 12.72 -21.44
CA GLU A 65 -3.91 11.80 -22.30
C GLU A 65 -2.47 12.29 -22.49
N TRP A 66 -1.52 11.72 -21.75
CA TRP A 66 -0.09 12.02 -21.87
C TRP A 66 0.60 11.28 -23.02
N GLN A 67 -0.08 10.30 -23.62
CA GLN A 67 0.40 9.52 -24.76
C GLN A 67 1.83 8.99 -24.54
N THR A 68 2.74 9.27 -25.48
CA THR A 68 4.18 8.92 -25.42
C THR A 68 5.07 10.03 -24.90
N SER A 69 4.47 11.13 -24.42
CA SER A 69 5.22 12.27 -23.87
C SER A 69 6.07 11.89 -22.68
N ARG A 70 7.21 12.53 -22.57
CA ARG A 70 8.17 12.35 -21.47
C ARG A 70 8.10 13.52 -20.52
N PHE A 71 8.26 13.23 -19.23
CA PHE A 71 8.29 14.21 -18.15
C PHE A 71 9.56 14.01 -17.34
N THR A 72 10.41 15.02 -17.31
CA THR A 72 11.61 15.04 -16.47
C THR A 72 11.30 15.81 -15.20
N ILE A 73 11.29 15.13 -14.07
CA ILE A 73 11.08 15.72 -12.76
C ILE A 73 12.44 15.90 -12.10
N ASP A 74 12.89 17.16 -11.97
CA ASP A 74 14.18 17.46 -11.36
C ASP A 74 14.01 17.85 -9.89
N ASP A 75 14.35 16.91 -9.00
CA ASP A 75 14.26 17.08 -7.56
C ASP A 75 15.58 17.50 -6.91
N THR A 76 16.55 17.95 -7.69
CA THR A 76 17.84 18.42 -7.15
C THR A 76 17.75 19.76 -6.42
N ARG A 77 16.77 20.61 -6.79
CA ARG A 77 16.53 21.94 -6.20
C ARG A 77 15.04 22.21 -6.08
N VAL A 78 14.43 21.74 -5.01
CA VAL A 78 12.99 21.84 -4.78
C VAL A 78 12.69 22.94 -3.75
N GLU A 79 11.75 23.84 -4.06
CA GLU A 79 11.31 24.90 -3.15
C GLU A 79 10.52 24.34 -1.95
N ASP A 80 9.60 23.41 -2.20
CA ASP A 80 8.86 22.70 -1.16
C ASP A 80 8.67 21.22 -1.56
N HIS A 81 9.32 20.34 -0.83
CA HIS A 81 9.27 18.90 -1.06
C HIS A 81 7.91 18.25 -0.73
N LYS A 82 7.01 18.95 -0.04
CA LYS A 82 5.66 18.45 0.31
C LYS A 82 4.63 18.72 -0.78
N VAL A 83 4.96 19.51 -1.80
CA VAL A 83 4.04 19.89 -2.86
C VAL A 83 4.06 18.83 -3.96
N PRO A 84 2.90 18.20 -4.29
CA PRO A 84 2.78 17.28 -5.42
C PRO A 84 2.89 18.06 -6.75
N ILE A 85 3.36 17.40 -7.81
CA ILE A 85 3.39 17.98 -9.16
C ILE A 85 1.99 17.99 -9.76
N PHE A 86 1.28 16.86 -9.64
CA PHE A 86 -0.09 16.72 -10.10
C PHE A 86 -1.01 16.34 -8.94
N ALA A 87 -2.21 16.89 -8.93
CA ALA A 87 -3.25 16.53 -7.95
C ALA A 87 -4.57 16.22 -8.68
N VAL A 88 -4.97 14.95 -8.68
CA VAL A 88 -6.24 14.50 -9.25
C VAL A 88 -7.33 14.69 -8.22
N ARG A 89 -8.21 15.67 -8.46
CA ARG A 89 -9.22 16.10 -7.48
C ARG A 89 -10.61 16.14 -8.08
N SER A 90 -11.61 15.87 -7.25
CA SER A 90 -13.00 16.18 -7.57
C SER A 90 -13.25 17.69 -7.49
N LEU A 91 -14.15 18.18 -8.32
CA LEU A 91 -14.68 19.55 -8.23
C LEU A 91 -15.96 19.63 -7.39
N LEU A 92 -16.43 18.49 -6.88
CA LEU A 92 -17.60 18.44 -5.97
C LEU A 92 -17.20 18.92 -4.58
N ALA A 93 -18.07 19.70 -3.96
CA ALA A 93 -17.87 20.13 -2.59
C ALA A 93 -18.15 18.98 -1.61
N PRO A 94 -17.41 18.87 -0.50
CA PRO A 94 -17.74 17.92 0.56
C PRO A 94 -19.17 18.12 1.10
N GLU A 95 -19.83 17.03 1.49
CA GLU A 95 -21.13 17.05 2.13
C GLU A 95 -21.01 17.10 3.66
N ALA A 96 -21.87 17.85 4.31
CA ALA A 96 -21.98 17.86 5.77
C ALA A 96 -22.86 16.68 6.20
N LEU A 97 -22.29 15.69 6.87
CA LEU A 97 -23.01 14.56 7.43
C LEU A 97 -22.84 14.50 8.95
N GLN A 98 -23.90 14.12 9.63
CA GLN A 98 -23.85 13.85 11.06
C GLN A 98 -23.87 12.35 11.30
N ILE A 99 -22.82 11.84 11.94
CA ILE A 99 -22.67 10.46 12.38
C ILE A 99 -22.06 10.53 13.79
N ASP A 100 -22.83 10.21 14.80
CA ASP A 100 -22.41 10.37 16.20
C ASP A 100 -21.80 9.07 16.75
N GLN A 101 -22.29 7.93 16.29
CA GLN A 101 -21.90 6.60 16.75
C GLN A 101 -21.91 5.60 15.58
N LEU A 102 -21.07 4.59 15.66
CA LEU A 102 -21.06 3.47 14.73
C LEU A 102 -20.81 2.16 15.49
N THR A 103 -21.38 1.08 14.98
CA THR A 103 -21.13 -0.27 15.47
C THR A 103 -20.31 -1.03 14.45
N ARG A 104 -19.38 -1.83 14.92
CA ARG A 104 -18.58 -2.69 14.08
C ARG A 104 -19.46 -3.59 13.21
N ASP A 105 -19.08 -3.75 11.94
CA ASP A 105 -19.81 -4.52 10.92
C ASP A 105 -21.23 -4.00 10.59
N GLN A 106 -21.56 -2.79 11.03
CA GLN A 106 -22.82 -2.12 10.68
C GLN A 106 -22.93 -1.94 9.16
N GLN A 107 -24.04 -2.37 8.58
CA GLN A 107 -24.27 -2.33 7.13
C GLN A 107 -25.06 -1.11 6.66
N ARG A 108 -25.65 -0.37 7.56
CA ARG A 108 -26.46 0.81 7.25
C ARG A 108 -26.24 1.90 8.32
N VAL A 109 -26.11 3.13 7.86
CA VAL A 109 -26.02 4.33 8.71
C VAL A 109 -27.30 5.14 8.53
N ALA A 110 -27.71 5.90 9.54
CA ALA A 110 -28.93 6.74 9.46
C ALA A 110 -28.74 7.94 8.52
N ALA A 111 -27.51 8.46 8.43
CA ALA A 111 -27.18 9.56 7.51
C ALA A 111 -27.48 9.22 6.06
N ARG A 112 -27.94 10.23 5.31
CA ARG A 112 -28.33 10.09 3.89
C ARG A 112 -27.63 11.20 3.11
N PRO A 113 -26.52 10.89 2.41
CA PRO A 113 -25.87 11.86 1.56
C PRO A 113 -26.70 12.13 0.29
N GLU A 114 -26.52 13.29 -0.32
CA GLU A 114 -27.13 13.61 -1.62
C GLU A 114 -26.53 12.77 -2.75
N ARG A 115 -25.23 12.41 -2.62
CA ARG A 115 -24.49 11.54 -3.51
C ARG A 115 -23.84 10.40 -2.73
N ASP A 116 -23.48 9.33 -3.40
CA ASP A 116 -22.61 8.34 -2.77
C ASP A 116 -21.31 9.03 -2.36
N CYS A 117 -20.88 8.84 -1.12
CA CYS A 117 -19.70 9.51 -0.54
C CYS A 117 -18.65 8.52 -0.06
N HIS A 118 -17.39 8.84 -0.28
CA HIS A 118 -16.33 8.31 0.56
C HIS A 118 -16.39 9.05 1.90
N VAL A 119 -16.56 8.31 2.97
CA VAL A 119 -16.69 8.87 4.33
C VAL A 119 -15.49 8.43 5.16
N LEU A 120 -14.85 9.39 5.81
CA LEU A 120 -13.86 9.17 6.85
C LEU A 120 -14.46 9.57 8.18
N VAL A 121 -14.36 8.71 9.19
CA VAL A 121 -14.76 8.98 10.57
C VAL A 121 -13.59 8.82 11.51
N GLU A 122 -13.52 9.65 12.53
CA GLU A 122 -12.45 9.61 13.55
C GLU A 122 -13.04 9.69 14.97
N ASN A 123 -12.34 9.06 15.90
CA ASN A 123 -12.45 9.29 17.33
C ASN A 123 -11.05 9.62 17.87
N ASP A 124 -10.76 10.89 18.09
CA ASP A 124 -9.45 11.38 18.53
C ASP A 124 -9.18 11.14 20.03
N GLU A 125 -10.18 10.69 20.78
CA GLU A 125 -10.05 10.29 22.19
C GLU A 125 -9.43 8.87 22.32
N LYS A 126 -9.37 8.09 21.22
CA LYS A 126 -8.82 6.72 21.20
C LYS A 126 -7.67 6.59 20.22
N LEU A 127 -6.53 6.11 20.70
CA LEU A 127 -5.37 5.82 19.86
C LEU A 127 -5.29 4.34 19.49
N ARG A 128 -4.85 4.08 18.26
CA ARG A 128 -4.59 2.76 17.68
C ARG A 128 -3.22 2.73 17.02
N TYR A 129 -2.73 1.54 16.74
CA TYR A 129 -1.45 1.36 16.03
C TYR A 129 -0.28 2.03 16.73
N ILE A 130 -0.26 1.98 18.06
CA ILE A 130 0.84 2.47 18.89
C ILE A 130 2.06 1.60 18.61
N ARG A 131 3.17 2.21 18.28
CA ARG A 131 4.40 1.51 17.94
C ARG A 131 5.53 1.89 18.89
N ARG A 132 6.26 0.90 19.36
CA ARG A 132 7.45 1.07 20.21
C ARG A 132 8.72 0.77 19.42
N GLY A 133 9.86 0.96 20.03
CA GLY A 133 11.16 0.66 19.45
C GLY A 133 11.75 1.75 18.58
N LEU A 134 12.67 1.39 17.69
CA LEU A 134 13.44 2.34 16.85
C LEU A 134 12.57 3.26 16.00
N ASN A 135 11.44 2.74 15.53
CA ASN A 135 10.48 3.49 14.73
C ASN A 135 9.22 3.85 15.53
N GLN A 136 9.39 4.18 16.81
CA GLN A 136 8.28 4.47 17.72
C GLN A 136 7.36 5.59 17.22
N ASN A 137 6.07 5.45 17.55
CA ASN A 137 5.08 6.49 17.41
C ASN A 137 4.01 6.36 18.49
N ALA A 138 3.28 7.44 18.75
CA ALA A 138 2.23 7.47 19.77
C ALA A 138 0.91 6.82 19.30
N GLY A 139 0.87 6.29 18.10
CA GLY A 139 -0.33 5.80 17.46
C GLY A 139 -1.03 6.89 16.64
N VAL A 140 -2.15 6.51 16.08
CA VAL A 140 -3.05 7.39 15.33
C VAL A 140 -4.43 7.39 15.96
N PRO A 141 -5.24 8.46 15.81
CA PRO A 141 -6.64 8.43 16.21
C PRO A 141 -7.36 7.22 15.61
N GLN A 142 -8.26 6.63 16.38
CA GLN A 142 -9.12 5.58 15.86
C GLN A 142 -9.91 6.16 14.69
N HIS A 143 -9.73 5.62 13.49
CA HIS A 143 -10.44 6.08 12.30
C HIS A 143 -10.86 4.93 11.41
N ASP A 144 -11.78 5.22 10.52
CA ASP A 144 -12.33 4.29 9.55
C ASP A 144 -12.76 5.01 8.29
N CYS A 145 -12.73 4.31 7.16
CA CYS A 145 -13.26 4.82 5.92
C CYS A 145 -14.20 3.80 5.26
N PHE A 146 -15.24 4.28 4.62
CA PHE A 146 -16.21 3.45 3.89
C PHE A 146 -16.93 4.28 2.83
N VAL A 147 -17.59 3.62 1.89
CA VAL A 147 -18.52 4.31 0.99
C VAL A 147 -19.91 4.27 1.62
N LEU A 148 -20.48 5.44 1.83
CA LEU A 148 -21.87 5.60 2.24
C LEU A 148 -22.72 5.92 1.01
N ARG A 149 -23.63 5.01 0.69
CA ARG A 149 -24.56 5.17 -0.41
C ARG A 149 -25.70 6.12 -0.05
N ARG A 150 -26.35 6.70 -1.05
CA ARG A 150 -27.53 7.59 -0.85
C ARG A 150 -28.64 6.96 0.00
N ASP A 151 -28.80 5.65 -0.08
CA ASP A 151 -29.79 4.90 0.69
C ASP A 151 -29.32 4.57 2.13
N GLY A 152 -28.14 5.04 2.52
CA GLY A 152 -27.51 4.79 3.81
C GLY A 152 -26.86 3.43 3.95
N SER A 153 -26.76 2.62 2.90
CA SER A 153 -25.99 1.39 2.94
C SER A 153 -24.49 1.67 2.92
N VAL A 154 -23.72 0.80 3.57
CA VAL A 154 -22.28 0.88 3.71
C VAL A 154 -21.63 -0.10 2.76
N GLU A 155 -20.67 0.37 1.95
CA GLU A 155 -19.74 -0.47 1.20
C GLU A 155 -18.34 -0.37 1.82
N GLY A 156 -17.69 -1.48 1.98
CA GLY A 156 -16.59 -1.65 2.91
C GLY A 156 -17.12 -2.03 4.29
N SER A 157 -16.27 -2.41 5.22
CA SER A 157 -16.69 -2.72 6.58
C SER A 157 -16.50 -1.52 7.50
N ILE A 158 -17.28 -1.42 8.56
CA ILE A 158 -16.95 -0.60 9.72
C ILE A 158 -16.13 -1.47 10.66
N ASP A 159 -14.88 -1.10 10.90
CA ASP A 159 -13.91 -1.99 11.55
C ASP A 159 -13.88 -1.87 13.06
N TRP A 160 -14.42 -0.77 13.61
CA TRP A 160 -14.41 -0.48 15.02
C TRP A 160 -15.79 -0.07 15.54
N ASP A 161 -16.01 -0.29 16.83
CA ASP A 161 -17.11 0.37 17.54
C ASP A 161 -16.70 1.81 17.88
N TYR A 162 -17.56 2.75 17.54
CA TYR A 162 -17.45 4.18 17.88
C TYR A 162 -18.57 4.54 18.82
N ASP A 163 -18.28 4.62 20.10
CA ASP A 163 -19.16 5.23 21.11
C ASP A 163 -19.28 6.74 20.92
N THR A 164 -18.27 7.36 20.32
CA THR A 164 -18.24 8.75 19.91
C THR A 164 -17.49 8.88 18.58
N VAL A 165 -18.06 9.60 17.64
CA VAL A 165 -17.40 10.08 16.43
C VAL A 165 -17.10 11.56 16.62
N THR A 166 -15.82 11.94 16.62
CA THR A 166 -15.38 13.32 16.84
C THR A 166 -15.23 14.11 15.54
N ARG A 167 -15.04 13.40 14.41
CA ARG A 167 -14.89 14.01 13.10
C ARG A 167 -15.50 13.14 12.00
N VAL A 168 -16.19 13.79 11.07
CA VAL A 168 -16.73 13.19 9.85
C VAL A 168 -16.29 14.02 8.66
N GLU A 169 -15.69 13.37 7.66
CA GLU A 169 -15.48 13.96 6.34
C GLU A 169 -16.20 13.11 5.30
N ALA A 170 -17.10 13.72 4.53
CA ALA A 170 -17.82 13.06 3.46
C ALA A 170 -17.49 13.72 2.11
N ARG A 171 -16.83 12.97 1.25
CA ARG A 171 -16.42 13.43 -0.08
C ARG A 171 -17.28 12.74 -1.13
N PRO A 172 -18.11 13.49 -1.88
CA PRO A 172 -18.94 12.91 -2.92
C PRO A 172 -18.12 12.17 -3.98
N ILE A 173 -18.63 11.06 -4.42
CA ILE A 173 -18.05 10.25 -5.49
C ILE A 173 -18.58 10.77 -6.83
N ASP A 174 -17.67 11.17 -7.71
CA ASP A 174 -18.03 11.55 -9.08
C ASP A 174 -18.66 10.36 -9.81
N GLU A 175 -19.75 10.60 -10.55
CA GLU A 175 -20.46 9.55 -11.28
C GLU A 175 -19.63 9.03 -12.46
N SER A 176 -18.86 9.91 -13.12
CA SER A 176 -17.99 9.54 -14.25
C SER A 176 -16.59 9.14 -13.78
N GLN A 177 -16.02 8.13 -14.42
CA GLN A 177 -14.62 7.79 -14.27
C GLN A 177 -13.76 8.87 -14.94
N LEU A 178 -12.69 9.29 -14.24
CA LEU A 178 -11.61 10.10 -14.80
C LEU A 178 -10.44 9.19 -15.16
N THR A 179 -9.87 9.41 -16.34
CA THR A 179 -8.75 8.60 -16.83
C THR A 179 -7.51 9.45 -17.07
N LEU A 180 -6.38 9.04 -16.47
CA LEU A 180 -5.03 9.48 -16.82
C LEU A 180 -4.39 8.39 -17.67
N ARG A 181 -3.98 8.70 -18.88
CA ARG A 181 -3.45 7.70 -19.81
C ARG A 181 -2.06 8.01 -20.32
N GLY A 182 -1.18 7.01 -20.26
CA GLY A 182 0.18 7.08 -20.81
C GLY A 182 1.13 7.94 -19.97
N GLY A 183 2.11 8.54 -20.61
CA GLY A 183 3.16 9.33 -19.98
C GLY A 183 4.33 8.51 -19.48
N VAL A 184 5.54 9.00 -19.75
CA VAL A 184 6.80 8.44 -19.28
C VAL A 184 7.47 9.46 -18.37
N PHE A 185 7.41 9.22 -17.07
CA PHE A 185 7.95 10.10 -16.04
C PHE A 185 9.32 9.62 -15.60
N THR A 186 10.27 10.53 -15.45
CA THR A 186 11.60 10.25 -14.92
C THR A 186 11.91 11.22 -13.80
N THR A 187 11.99 10.72 -12.58
CA THR A 187 12.44 11.50 -11.42
C THR A 187 13.95 11.45 -11.31
N PHE A 188 14.62 12.62 -11.42
CA PHE A 188 15.98 12.79 -10.96
C PHE A 188 15.94 12.96 -9.44
N ALA A 189 16.24 11.88 -8.72
CA ALA A 189 16.06 11.81 -7.30
C ALA A 189 16.89 12.88 -6.56
N ASN A 190 16.34 13.37 -5.45
CA ASN A 190 17.09 14.28 -4.58
C ASN A 190 18.37 13.61 -4.07
N ARG A 191 19.44 14.40 -3.91
CA ARG A 191 20.76 13.98 -3.45
C ARG A 191 21.18 14.73 -2.18
N MET A 192 20.21 15.09 -1.36
CA MET A 192 20.48 15.83 -0.13
C MET A 192 21.22 14.96 0.88
N ALA A 193 21.96 15.61 1.76
CA ALA A 193 22.60 14.95 2.87
C ALA A 193 21.56 14.22 3.75
N GLN A 194 22.02 13.21 4.49
CA GLN A 194 21.15 12.40 5.36
C GLN A 194 20.26 13.29 6.23
N PRO A 195 18.93 13.16 6.14
CA PRO A 195 18.01 13.95 6.94
C PRO A 195 17.96 13.48 8.39
N VAL A 196 17.45 14.34 9.25
CA VAL A 196 17.06 13.98 10.61
C VAL A 196 15.56 13.72 10.62
N GLY A 197 15.16 12.51 11.07
CA GLY A 197 13.76 12.09 11.16
C GLY A 197 13.12 11.72 9.82
N TYR A 198 11.83 11.44 9.90
CA TYR A 198 11.05 11.01 8.74
C TYR A 198 10.67 12.21 7.86
N ASN A 199 11.20 12.26 6.65
CA ASN A 199 10.97 13.36 5.72
C ASN A 199 10.67 12.83 4.32
N TYR A 200 9.40 12.44 4.13
CA TYR A 200 8.93 11.93 2.85
C TYR A 200 8.66 13.07 1.86
N TRP A 201 9.20 12.91 0.67
CA TRP A 201 8.97 13.82 -0.46
C TRP A 201 7.71 13.43 -1.21
N ALA A 202 6.90 14.42 -1.58
CA ALA A 202 5.76 14.25 -2.47
C ALA A 202 6.26 14.22 -3.93
N ARG A 203 6.38 15.34 -4.60
CA ARG A 203 6.85 15.46 -6.00
C ARG A 203 6.28 14.38 -6.93
N ASN A 204 4.99 14.15 -6.85
CA ASN A 204 4.28 12.96 -7.31
C ASN A 204 2.93 13.32 -7.94
N ILE A 205 2.13 12.32 -8.21
CA ILE A 205 0.71 12.42 -8.60
C ILE A 205 -0.14 12.00 -7.42
N GLU A 206 -0.78 12.95 -6.77
CA GLU A 206 -1.77 12.70 -5.71
C GLU A 206 -3.16 12.46 -6.29
N ILE A 207 -3.87 11.44 -5.78
CA ILE A 207 -5.20 11.04 -6.25
C ILE A 207 -6.14 11.06 -5.04
N THR A 208 -7.00 12.07 -4.98
CA THR A 208 -8.07 12.18 -3.96
C THR A 208 -9.47 12.16 -4.60
N ARG A 209 -9.54 12.01 -5.91
CA ARG A 209 -10.78 11.86 -6.64
C ARG A 209 -11.17 10.40 -6.73
N SER A 210 -12.35 10.08 -6.26
CA SER A 210 -12.96 8.75 -6.47
C SER A 210 -13.23 8.49 -7.96
N ASN A 211 -13.43 7.22 -8.33
CA ASN A 211 -13.63 6.80 -9.72
C ASN A 211 -12.50 7.26 -10.66
N THR A 212 -11.24 7.01 -10.28
CA THR A 212 -10.06 7.39 -11.05
C THR A 212 -9.32 6.16 -11.58
N MET A 213 -8.96 6.19 -12.86
CA MET A 213 -8.10 5.20 -13.51
C MET A 213 -6.79 5.83 -13.97
N VAL A 214 -5.67 5.19 -13.66
CA VAL A 214 -4.36 5.47 -14.26
C VAL A 214 -4.00 4.30 -15.16
N ASP A 215 -3.82 4.56 -16.45
CA ASP A 215 -3.67 3.54 -17.49
C ASP A 215 -2.36 3.70 -18.26
N GLY A 216 -1.45 2.74 -18.14
CA GLY A 216 -0.22 2.67 -18.93
C GLY A 216 0.84 3.70 -18.59
N LEU A 217 0.82 4.29 -17.39
CA LEU A 217 1.85 5.22 -16.93
C LEU A 217 3.16 4.49 -16.63
N THR A 218 4.28 5.10 -17.00
CA THR A 218 5.62 4.59 -16.71
C THR A 218 6.38 5.57 -15.83
N HIS A 219 7.01 5.09 -14.75
CA HIS A 219 7.85 5.88 -13.86
C HIS A 219 9.24 5.30 -13.70
N TYR A 220 10.24 6.10 -14.03
CA TYR A 220 11.66 5.82 -13.81
C TYR A 220 12.22 6.70 -12.71
N VAL A 221 13.17 6.14 -11.95
CA VAL A 221 13.94 6.89 -10.96
C VAL A 221 15.42 6.79 -11.33
N VAL A 222 16.10 7.91 -11.40
CA VAL A 222 17.52 7.98 -11.73
C VAL A 222 18.27 8.86 -10.74
N GLY A 223 19.59 8.68 -10.69
CA GLY A 223 20.44 9.52 -9.86
C GLY A 223 20.40 9.22 -8.36
N GLU A 224 19.71 8.17 -7.91
CA GLU A 224 19.69 7.77 -6.51
C GLU A 224 21.08 7.38 -6.01
N THR A 225 21.36 7.80 -4.79
CA THR A 225 22.55 7.42 -4.02
C THR A 225 22.10 6.72 -2.73
N ALA A 226 23.04 6.35 -1.85
CA ALA A 226 22.70 5.85 -0.52
C ALA A 226 22.19 6.97 0.43
N VAL A 227 22.32 8.23 0.01
CA VAL A 227 21.93 9.42 0.77
C VAL A 227 20.81 10.14 0.03
N GLY A 228 19.78 10.58 0.74
CA GLY A 228 18.63 11.27 0.19
C GLY A 228 17.43 11.20 1.11
N HIS A 229 16.29 11.61 0.61
CA HIS A 229 15.02 11.52 1.31
C HIS A 229 14.12 10.47 0.66
N PRO A 230 13.36 9.69 1.42
CA PRO A 230 12.39 8.76 0.87
C PRO A 230 11.22 9.49 0.19
N TYR A 231 10.60 8.83 -0.77
CA TYR A 231 9.42 9.32 -1.49
C TYR A 231 8.15 8.64 -0.98
N ARG A 232 7.06 9.41 -0.90
CA ARG A 232 5.75 8.96 -0.39
C ARG A 232 5.00 8.06 -1.38
N GLY A 233 5.45 7.94 -2.58
CA GLY A 233 4.78 7.26 -3.68
C GLY A 233 4.64 8.18 -4.87
N PHE A 234 5.04 7.71 -6.05
CA PHE A 234 4.84 8.47 -7.27
C PHE A 234 3.35 8.52 -7.64
N LEU A 235 2.65 7.41 -7.48
CA LEU A 235 1.18 7.38 -7.47
C LEU A 235 0.70 7.23 -6.02
N ASN A 236 0.08 8.28 -5.50
CA ASN A 236 -0.35 8.35 -4.11
C ASN A 236 -1.85 8.61 -4.02
N ALA A 237 -2.63 7.55 -3.79
CA ALA A 237 -4.08 7.63 -3.63
C ALA A 237 -4.46 7.70 -2.13
N TYR A 238 -5.32 8.64 -1.76
CA TYR A 238 -5.79 8.71 -0.38
C TYR A 238 -7.19 9.34 -0.26
N ASP A 239 -7.92 8.91 0.77
CA ASP A 239 -9.24 9.39 1.15
C ASP A 239 -10.23 9.42 -0.03
N CYS A 240 -10.29 8.34 -0.80
CA CYS A 240 -11.15 8.22 -1.97
C CYS A 240 -11.59 6.77 -2.19
N ALA A 241 -12.42 6.54 -3.20
CA ALA A 241 -12.91 5.20 -3.55
C ALA A 241 -12.74 4.90 -5.04
N ASN A 242 -12.68 3.60 -5.38
CA ASN A 242 -12.67 3.11 -6.76
C ASN A 242 -11.48 3.66 -7.57
N VAL A 243 -10.27 3.38 -7.11
CA VAL A 243 -9.03 3.73 -7.81
C VAL A 243 -8.46 2.49 -8.49
N THR A 244 -8.21 2.60 -9.79
CA THR A 244 -7.61 1.52 -10.59
C THR A 244 -6.32 1.98 -11.23
N LEU A 245 -5.24 1.25 -10.99
CA LEU A 245 -3.97 1.37 -11.70
C LEU A 245 -3.86 0.20 -12.66
N ARG A 246 -3.75 0.47 -13.97
CA ARG A 246 -3.72 -0.57 -15.01
C ARG A 246 -2.50 -0.42 -15.90
N GLY A 247 -1.75 -1.50 -16.10
CA GLY A 247 -0.63 -1.53 -17.03
C GLY A 247 0.50 -0.55 -16.70
N CYS A 248 0.61 -0.10 -15.44
CA CYS A 248 1.63 0.84 -15.01
C CYS A 248 2.97 0.15 -14.76
N PHE A 249 4.05 0.88 -14.96
CA PHE A 249 5.41 0.41 -14.70
C PHE A 249 6.16 1.35 -13.77
N ALA A 250 6.90 0.79 -12.79
CA ALA A 250 7.78 1.54 -11.90
C ALA A 250 9.14 0.85 -11.77
N THR A 251 10.24 1.61 -11.70
CA THR A 251 11.58 1.04 -11.52
C THR A 251 11.88 0.62 -10.09
N GLY A 252 11.21 1.18 -9.12
CA GLY A 252 11.51 1.00 -7.71
C GLY A 252 12.62 1.92 -7.20
N HIS A 253 12.43 2.42 -6.01
CA HIS A 253 13.40 3.25 -5.29
C HIS A 253 14.37 2.42 -4.46
N LYS A 254 15.56 2.98 -4.22
CA LYS A 254 16.51 2.43 -3.25
C LYS A 254 16.06 2.66 -1.80
N ILE A 255 16.65 1.91 -0.90
CA ILE A 255 16.52 2.12 0.53
C ILE A 255 17.40 3.31 0.93
N TYR A 256 16.82 4.26 1.67
CA TYR A 256 17.54 5.39 2.26
C TYR A 256 17.77 5.18 3.74
N SER A 257 18.91 5.65 4.25
CA SER A 257 19.18 5.69 5.68
C SER A 257 18.80 7.06 6.23
N THR A 258 18.18 7.09 7.39
CA THR A 258 17.82 8.33 8.13
C THR A 258 17.92 8.11 9.63
N ILE A 259 17.71 9.19 10.40
CA ILE A 259 17.54 9.09 11.85
C ILE A 259 16.05 8.93 12.16
N GLY A 260 15.69 7.82 12.80
CA GLY A 260 14.32 7.49 13.14
C GLY A 260 13.79 8.26 14.36
N ALA A 261 12.54 7.98 14.73
CA ALA A 261 11.83 8.65 15.82
C ALA A 261 12.53 8.50 17.20
N ALA A 262 13.25 7.41 17.40
CA ALA A 262 14.04 7.17 18.62
C ALA A 262 15.45 7.82 18.61
N GLY A 263 15.76 8.65 17.62
CA GLY A 263 17.07 9.30 17.49
C GLY A 263 18.21 8.37 17.05
N LYS A 264 17.89 7.20 16.52
CA LYS A 264 18.84 6.18 16.05
C LYS A 264 18.76 6.02 14.53
N PRO A 265 19.85 5.55 13.86
CA PRO A 265 19.80 5.25 12.43
C PRO A 265 18.78 4.17 12.11
N VAL A 266 17.97 4.42 11.07
CA VAL A 266 17.00 3.47 10.53
C VAL A 266 17.01 3.53 9.02
N ASN A 267 16.63 2.42 8.40
CA ASN A 267 16.39 2.37 6.96
C ASN A 267 14.92 2.71 6.66
N MET A 268 14.71 3.58 5.71
CA MET A 268 13.39 3.97 5.23
C MET A 268 13.19 3.54 3.79
N GLY A 269 12.01 2.94 3.54
CA GLY A 269 11.59 2.62 2.18
C GLY A 269 10.96 3.82 1.50
N SER A 270 11.33 4.05 0.26
CA SER A 270 10.56 4.88 -0.66
C SER A 270 9.47 4.05 -1.30
N TYR A 271 8.28 4.60 -1.40
CA TYR A 271 7.18 3.95 -2.07
C TYR A 271 7.07 4.43 -3.51
N ASP A 272 6.78 3.54 -4.45
CA ASP A 272 6.43 3.91 -5.83
C ASP A 272 4.93 4.11 -5.97
N ILE A 273 4.15 3.29 -5.27
CA ILE A 273 2.71 3.39 -5.22
C ILE A 273 2.28 3.33 -3.75
N HIS A 274 1.45 4.25 -3.36
CA HIS A 274 0.92 4.34 -2.00
C HIS A 274 -0.60 4.51 -2.03
N ALA A 275 -1.31 3.79 -1.18
CA ALA A 275 -2.73 3.98 -0.95
C ALA A 275 -3.02 4.10 0.56
N ASN A 276 -3.88 5.02 0.93
CA ASN A 276 -4.25 5.30 2.32
C ASN A 276 -5.74 5.66 2.41
N ASN A 277 -6.51 5.00 3.26
CA ASN A 277 -7.96 5.19 3.38
C ASN A 277 -8.70 5.07 2.03
N VAL A 278 -8.31 4.12 1.19
CA VAL A 278 -8.96 3.91 -0.11
C VAL A 278 -9.89 2.70 -0.04
N VAL A 279 -11.13 2.90 -0.45
CA VAL A 279 -12.10 1.80 -0.63
C VAL A 279 -12.08 1.36 -2.10
N ASN A 280 -11.88 0.06 -2.36
CA ASN A 280 -11.73 -0.53 -3.69
C ASN A 280 -10.48 0.00 -4.43
N PHE A 281 -9.31 -0.46 -4.00
CA PHE A 281 -8.04 -0.17 -4.65
C PHE A 281 -7.62 -1.37 -5.51
N HIS A 282 -7.53 -1.16 -6.83
CA HIS A 282 -7.23 -2.21 -7.78
C HIS A 282 -5.93 -1.93 -8.54
N MET A 283 -5.09 -2.93 -8.67
CA MET A 283 -3.92 -2.93 -9.52
C MET A 283 -4.00 -4.10 -10.49
N VAL A 284 -3.96 -3.81 -11.77
CA VAL A 284 -4.09 -4.82 -12.83
C VAL A 284 -2.94 -4.68 -13.81
N ASN A 285 -2.20 -5.77 -14.05
CA ASN A 285 -1.08 -5.81 -15.00
C ASN A 285 0.00 -4.73 -14.73
N CYS A 286 0.23 -4.38 -13.45
CA CYS A 286 1.27 -3.45 -13.07
C CYS A 286 2.59 -4.16 -12.83
N ARG A 287 3.71 -3.51 -13.17
CA ARG A 287 5.02 -4.15 -13.16
C ARG A 287 6.09 -3.27 -12.53
N MET A 288 7.01 -3.92 -11.84
CA MET A 288 8.28 -3.37 -11.38
C MET A 288 9.43 -4.24 -11.93
N ASN A 289 10.61 -3.66 -12.10
CA ASN A 289 11.82 -4.43 -12.39
C ASN A 289 12.59 -4.78 -11.11
N HIS A 290 13.57 -5.69 -11.24
CA HIS A 290 14.49 -6.05 -10.15
C HIS A 290 13.80 -6.46 -8.84
N ILE A 291 12.70 -7.19 -8.92
CA ILE A 291 11.85 -7.52 -7.77
C ILE A 291 12.57 -8.33 -6.66
N CYS A 292 13.72 -8.94 -6.96
CA CYS A 292 14.59 -9.63 -5.99
C CYS A 292 15.82 -8.83 -5.59
N ASP A 293 15.98 -7.56 -6.02
CA ASP A 293 17.09 -6.70 -5.64
C ASP A 293 16.85 -6.15 -4.20
N ARG A 294 17.65 -6.61 -3.24
CA ARG A 294 17.54 -6.28 -1.84
C ARG A 294 17.95 -4.84 -1.49
N THR A 295 18.59 -4.13 -2.41
CA THR A 295 18.94 -2.71 -2.25
C THR A 295 17.77 -1.79 -2.57
N ARG A 296 16.66 -2.33 -3.10
CA ARG A 296 15.46 -1.59 -3.49
C ARG A 296 14.31 -1.89 -2.54
N TRP A 297 13.56 -0.87 -2.25
CA TRP A 297 12.32 -1.03 -1.52
C TRP A 297 11.15 -1.26 -2.49
N GLY A 298 10.93 -0.30 -3.39
CA GLY A 298 10.05 -0.41 -4.54
C GLY A 298 8.69 -0.98 -4.22
N VAL A 299 8.00 -0.42 -3.25
CA VAL A 299 6.85 -1.06 -2.64
C VAL A 299 5.56 -0.33 -2.90
N ILE A 300 4.49 -1.11 -2.79
CA ILE A 300 3.14 -0.61 -2.59
C ILE A 300 2.84 -0.73 -1.11
N ALA A 301 2.58 0.39 -0.47
CA ALA A 301 2.14 0.42 0.91
C ALA A 301 0.68 0.84 0.96
N THR A 302 -0.11 0.08 1.69
CA THR A 302 -1.52 0.36 1.90
C THR A 302 -1.79 0.52 3.39
N ASN A 303 -2.46 1.62 3.77
CA ASN A 303 -2.87 1.88 5.13
C ASN A 303 -4.38 2.05 5.17
N PHE A 304 -5.06 1.32 6.06
CA PHE A 304 -6.49 1.45 6.31
C PHE A 304 -7.39 1.33 5.06
N CYS A 305 -6.86 0.71 3.99
CA CYS A 305 -7.62 0.49 2.77
C CYS A 305 -8.63 -0.64 2.93
N LYS A 306 -9.62 -0.67 2.06
CA LYS A 306 -10.64 -1.73 2.02
C LYS A 306 -10.80 -2.28 0.63
N ASN A 307 -10.98 -3.60 0.53
CA ASN A 307 -11.17 -4.30 -0.73
C ASN A 307 -10.03 -4.05 -1.73
N ILE A 308 -8.92 -4.74 -1.53
CA ILE A 308 -7.74 -4.63 -2.40
C ILE A 308 -7.70 -5.79 -3.37
N LEU A 309 -7.44 -5.49 -4.64
CA LEU A 309 -7.17 -6.47 -5.68
C LEU A 309 -5.83 -6.17 -6.37
N LEU A 310 -4.93 -7.15 -6.35
CA LEU A 310 -3.79 -7.23 -7.27
C LEU A 310 -4.04 -8.37 -8.24
N GLU A 311 -3.97 -8.09 -9.52
CA GLU A 311 -4.18 -9.08 -10.57
C GLU A 311 -3.14 -8.92 -11.69
N ASP A 312 -2.53 -10.04 -12.09
CA ASP A 312 -1.51 -10.08 -13.15
C ASP A 312 -0.31 -9.13 -12.91
N CYS A 313 0.04 -8.87 -11.65
CA CYS A 313 1.07 -7.92 -11.27
C CYS A 313 2.43 -8.59 -10.99
N THR A 314 3.52 -7.87 -11.28
CA THR A 314 4.90 -8.26 -10.91
C THR A 314 5.52 -7.13 -10.09
N LEU A 315 5.68 -7.33 -8.78
CA LEU A 315 6.05 -6.29 -7.82
C LEU A 315 7.13 -6.81 -6.86
N SER A 316 7.95 -5.92 -6.28
CA SER A 316 8.93 -6.32 -5.27
C SER A 316 8.27 -6.80 -3.98
N ARG A 317 7.10 -6.27 -3.66
CA ARG A 317 6.24 -6.70 -2.54
C ARG A 317 4.84 -6.12 -2.66
N MET A 318 3.94 -6.63 -1.84
CA MET A 318 2.71 -5.96 -1.44
C MET A 318 2.70 -5.78 0.07
N ASP A 319 2.53 -4.57 0.54
CA ASP A 319 2.61 -4.22 1.96
C ASP A 319 1.32 -3.58 2.46
N THR A 320 0.77 -4.11 3.53
CA THR A 320 -0.24 -3.42 4.33
C THR A 320 0.43 -2.90 5.60
N HIS A 321 0.63 -1.60 5.68
CA HIS A 321 1.44 -1.02 6.73
C HIS A 321 0.66 -0.87 8.05
N MET A 322 -0.59 -0.37 8.02
CA MET A 322 -1.42 -0.16 9.22
C MET A 322 -2.81 -0.80 9.09
N GLY A 323 -2.97 -1.79 8.25
CA GLY A 323 -4.21 -2.53 8.16
C GLY A 323 -4.95 -2.39 6.84
N VAL A 324 -5.65 -3.46 6.54
CA VAL A 324 -6.59 -3.60 5.43
C VAL A 324 -7.80 -4.35 5.95
N SER A 325 -8.97 -4.08 5.46
CA SER A 325 -10.17 -4.84 5.77
C SER A 325 -10.99 -5.25 4.54
N GLY A 326 -11.97 -6.11 4.76
CA GLY A 326 -12.81 -6.65 3.72
C GLY A 326 -12.12 -7.76 2.93
N ARG A 327 -11.99 -7.60 1.61
CA ARG A 327 -11.36 -8.58 0.72
C ARG A 327 -9.97 -8.10 0.29
N TYR A 328 -8.96 -8.91 0.53
CA TYR A 328 -7.59 -8.69 0.10
C TYR A 328 -7.19 -9.83 -0.83
N THR A 329 -7.12 -9.57 -2.13
CA THR A 329 -6.89 -10.60 -3.15
C THR A 329 -5.61 -10.34 -3.93
N ILE A 330 -4.75 -11.35 -4.00
CA ILE A 330 -3.54 -11.42 -4.81
C ILE A 330 -3.74 -12.57 -5.79
N ARG A 331 -3.86 -12.28 -7.08
CA ARG A 331 -4.18 -13.29 -8.09
C ARG A 331 -3.28 -13.20 -9.31
N ARG A 332 -2.69 -14.31 -9.74
CA ARG A 332 -1.76 -14.41 -10.86
C ARG A 332 -0.62 -13.38 -10.80
N CYS A 333 -0.12 -13.15 -9.58
CA CYS A 333 0.94 -12.19 -9.31
C CYS A 333 2.29 -12.85 -9.08
N THR A 334 3.35 -12.06 -9.28
CA THR A 334 4.70 -12.39 -8.82
C THR A 334 5.15 -11.33 -7.82
N LEU A 335 5.42 -11.74 -6.56
CA LEU A 335 5.92 -10.86 -5.51
C LEU A 335 7.37 -11.22 -5.17
N GLY A 336 8.24 -10.22 -5.19
CA GLY A 336 9.69 -10.37 -5.05
C GLY A 336 10.16 -10.59 -3.62
N HIS A 337 11.39 -10.14 -3.33
CA HIS A 337 12.13 -10.47 -2.10
C HIS A 337 11.45 -10.06 -0.79
N MET A 338 10.61 -9.03 -0.82
CA MET A 338 9.90 -8.59 0.39
C MET A 338 8.51 -9.25 0.54
N GLY A 339 8.05 -9.99 -0.49
CA GLY A 339 6.88 -10.85 -0.44
C GLY A 339 5.57 -10.13 -0.17
N LEU A 340 4.69 -10.82 0.56
CA LEU A 340 3.38 -10.34 0.96
C LEU A 340 3.37 -10.05 2.46
N ASN A 341 3.17 -8.78 2.80
CA ASN A 341 2.87 -8.39 4.18
C ASN A 341 1.39 -8.10 4.32
N ALA A 342 0.79 -8.58 5.39
CA ALA A 342 -0.61 -8.38 5.71
C ALA A 342 -0.78 -8.01 7.19
N ILE A 343 -1.68 -7.11 7.45
CA ILE A 343 -2.21 -6.79 8.78
C ILE A 343 -3.62 -6.26 8.60
N GLY A 344 -4.55 -6.70 9.45
CA GLY A 344 -5.93 -6.24 9.37
C GLY A 344 -6.95 -7.33 9.63
N ARG A 345 -8.05 -7.32 8.87
CA ARG A 345 -9.18 -8.25 9.04
C ARG A 345 -9.89 -8.57 7.72
N GLY A 346 -10.65 -9.66 7.73
CA GLY A 346 -11.50 -10.08 6.62
C GLY A 346 -10.97 -11.32 5.90
N ARG A 347 -10.99 -11.32 4.57
CA ARG A 347 -10.59 -12.50 3.79
C ARG A 347 -9.38 -12.20 2.92
N LEU A 348 -8.24 -12.82 3.26
CA LEU A 348 -7.01 -12.78 2.46
C LEU A 348 -6.99 -13.98 1.51
N ILE A 349 -6.83 -13.71 0.22
CA ILE A 349 -6.79 -14.72 -0.84
C ILE A 349 -5.53 -14.53 -1.65
N VAL A 350 -4.72 -15.59 -1.73
CA VAL A 350 -3.53 -15.65 -2.60
C VAL A 350 -3.73 -16.83 -3.54
N GLU A 351 -3.86 -16.57 -4.83
CA GLU A 351 -4.14 -17.63 -5.80
C GLU A 351 -3.30 -17.50 -7.07
N ALA A 352 -2.92 -18.63 -7.65
CA ALA A 352 -2.18 -18.76 -8.91
C ALA A 352 -0.94 -17.84 -8.97
N SER A 353 -0.25 -17.64 -7.84
CA SER A 353 0.79 -16.63 -7.68
C SER A 353 2.14 -17.22 -7.27
N THR A 354 3.23 -16.51 -7.61
CA THR A 354 4.60 -16.86 -7.21
C THR A 354 5.12 -15.82 -6.22
N LEU A 355 5.63 -16.28 -5.06
CA LEU A 355 6.16 -15.42 -4.01
C LEU A 355 7.62 -15.79 -3.70
N TYR A 356 8.47 -14.77 -3.57
CA TYR A 356 9.90 -14.91 -3.30
C TYR A 356 10.32 -14.46 -1.91
N GLY A 357 9.41 -13.98 -1.09
CA GLY A 357 9.69 -13.52 0.27
C GLY A 357 10.19 -14.61 1.20
N ASN A 358 10.80 -14.23 2.33
CA ASN A 358 11.25 -15.16 3.37
C ASN A 358 10.10 -15.97 3.98
N ALA A 359 8.92 -15.36 4.08
CA ALA A 359 7.66 -16.02 4.36
C ALA A 359 6.74 -15.88 3.15
N LEU A 360 5.80 -16.81 2.97
CA LEU A 360 4.74 -16.68 1.98
C LEU A 360 3.84 -15.49 2.33
N ILE A 361 3.41 -15.41 3.60
CA ILE A 361 2.64 -14.30 4.17
C ILE A 361 3.35 -13.85 5.45
N ARG A 362 3.62 -12.57 5.57
CA ARG A 362 4.17 -11.99 6.78
C ARG A 362 3.12 -11.08 7.44
N PHE A 363 2.69 -11.44 8.63
CA PHE A 363 1.93 -10.52 9.48
C PHE A 363 2.92 -9.60 10.20
N ARG A 364 2.70 -8.32 10.11
CA ARG A 364 3.64 -7.33 10.61
C ARG A 364 3.69 -7.30 12.13
N SER A 365 4.78 -7.78 12.72
CA SER A 365 4.98 -7.81 14.17
C SER A 365 5.04 -6.43 14.81
N ASP A 366 5.49 -5.44 14.05
CA ASP A 366 5.65 -4.06 14.52
C ASP A 366 4.31 -3.32 14.71
N TYR A 367 3.18 -3.94 14.31
CA TYR A 367 1.83 -3.46 14.60
C TYR A 367 0.90 -4.60 15.05
N GLY A 368 1.44 -5.67 15.63
CA GLY A 368 0.67 -6.69 16.33
C GLY A 368 0.44 -7.99 15.58
N SER A 369 1.10 -8.22 14.44
CA SER A 369 1.00 -9.49 13.66
C SER A 369 -0.43 -10.00 13.50
N THR A 370 -1.41 -9.12 13.31
CA THR A 370 -2.82 -9.48 13.37
C THR A 370 -3.43 -9.68 11.99
N TRP A 371 -4.20 -10.76 11.86
CA TRP A 371 -5.18 -10.92 10.79
C TRP A 371 -6.44 -11.55 11.36
N GLU A 372 -7.50 -10.77 11.53
CA GLU A 372 -8.76 -11.27 12.04
C GLU A 372 -9.66 -11.73 10.90
N GLY A 373 -9.69 -13.02 10.65
CA GLY A 373 -10.49 -13.61 9.56
C GLY A 373 -9.85 -14.85 8.98
N ASP A 374 -10.11 -15.10 7.70
CA ASP A 374 -9.68 -16.32 7.03
C ASP A 374 -8.58 -16.03 6.00
N VAL A 375 -7.72 -17.02 5.77
CA VAL A 375 -6.67 -16.99 4.75
C VAL A 375 -6.85 -18.16 3.78
N VAL A 376 -6.79 -17.91 2.49
CA VAL A 376 -6.83 -18.93 1.44
C VAL A 376 -5.60 -18.77 0.55
N VAL A 377 -4.82 -19.83 0.44
CA VAL A 377 -3.69 -19.95 -0.50
C VAL A 377 -4.02 -21.07 -1.48
N ARG A 378 -4.08 -20.75 -2.79
CA ARG A 378 -4.45 -21.72 -3.81
C ARG A 378 -3.55 -21.67 -5.01
N ASP A 379 -3.12 -22.84 -5.51
CA ASP A 379 -2.32 -22.98 -6.74
C ASP A 379 -1.09 -22.05 -6.78
N CYS A 380 -0.39 -21.94 -5.68
CA CYS A 380 0.72 -21.00 -5.52
C CYS A 380 2.08 -21.69 -5.55
N ARG A 381 3.10 -20.92 -5.95
CA ARG A 381 4.50 -21.29 -5.83
C ARG A 381 5.21 -20.35 -4.85
N TRP A 382 5.92 -20.92 -3.90
CA TRP A 382 6.73 -20.16 -2.97
C TRP A 382 8.20 -20.57 -3.06
N ILE A 383 9.06 -19.59 -3.34
CA ILE A 383 10.51 -19.71 -3.42
C ILE A 383 11.10 -18.90 -2.26
N PRO A 384 11.30 -19.49 -1.09
CA PRO A 384 11.69 -18.76 0.12
C PRO A 384 13.00 -18.00 -0.08
N ALA A 385 13.06 -16.76 0.38
CA ALA A 385 14.23 -15.88 0.37
C ALA A 385 14.88 -15.71 -1.02
N CYS A 386 14.11 -15.70 -2.10
CA CYS A 386 14.59 -15.69 -3.48
C CYS A 386 15.57 -16.86 -3.81
N GLY A 387 15.39 -18.00 -3.14
CA GLY A 387 16.25 -19.17 -3.32
C GLY A 387 17.53 -19.16 -2.46
N ASP A 388 17.71 -18.20 -1.55
CA ASP A 388 18.82 -18.22 -0.60
C ASP A 388 18.57 -19.23 0.54
N LEU A 389 19.64 -19.60 1.25
CA LEU A 389 19.56 -20.47 2.41
C LEU A 389 18.62 -19.91 3.49
N THR A 390 17.57 -20.65 3.81
CA THR A 390 16.59 -20.25 4.81
C THR A 390 15.84 -21.43 5.42
N TRP A 391 15.21 -21.18 6.58
CA TRP A 391 14.18 -22.06 7.16
C TRP A 391 12.82 -21.54 6.70
N PRO A 392 12.15 -22.19 5.76
CA PRO A 392 10.85 -21.75 5.27
C PRO A 392 9.79 -21.74 6.37
N ARG A 393 9.13 -20.61 6.53
CA ARG A 393 7.95 -20.44 7.42
C ARG A 393 6.85 -19.81 6.62
N MET A 394 5.78 -20.55 6.36
CA MET A 394 4.73 -20.09 5.43
C MET A 394 4.08 -18.81 5.94
N ILE A 395 3.69 -18.77 7.21
CA ILE A 395 3.11 -17.59 7.85
C ILE A 395 4.01 -17.12 8.98
N ASP A 396 4.53 -15.90 8.83
CA ASP A 396 5.34 -15.26 9.86
C ASP A 396 4.43 -14.48 10.81
N VAL A 397 4.29 -15.01 12.04
CA VAL A 397 3.42 -14.46 13.11
C VAL A 397 4.21 -14.06 14.35
N ARG A 398 5.50 -13.76 14.20
CA ARG A 398 6.37 -13.44 15.33
C ARG A 398 5.79 -12.31 16.19
N ASN A 399 5.86 -12.49 17.49
CA ASN A 399 5.60 -11.46 18.48
C ASN A 399 6.86 -10.63 18.69
N ASP A 400 6.79 -9.31 18.62
CA ASP A 400 7.92 -8.43 18.91
C ASP A 400 8.12 -8.18 20.42
N GLY A 401 7.26 -8.71 21.26
CA GLY A 401 7.31 -8.58 22.72
C GLY A 401 6.91 -7.21 23.26
N MET A 402 6.41 -6.33 22.41
CA MET A 402 6.10 -4.92 22.75
C MET A 402 4.64 -4.59 22.53
N HIS A 403 3.77 -5.56 22.78
CA HIS A 403 2.35 -5.45 22.49
C HIS A 403 1.67 -4.35 23.30
N ASP A 404 1.30 -3.30 22.65
CA ASP A 404 0.42 -2.23 23.12
C ASP A 404 -0.03 -1.40 21.91
N PHE A 405 -0.86 -2.02 21.05
CA PHE A 405 -1.25 -1.43 19.77
C PHE A 405 -2.61 -0.72 19.83
N GLY A 406 -3.27 -0.75 21.01
CA GLY A 406 -4.58 -0.15 21.23
C GLY A 406 -5.74 -1.01 20.71
N TYR A 407 -5.50 -2.27 20.32
CA TYR A 407 -6.52 -3.20 19.85
C TYR A 407 -6.11 -4.67 20.12
N PRO A 408 -7.09 -5.60 20.22
CA PRO A 408 -6.83 -7.02 20.34
C PRO A 408 -6.21 -7.57 19.04
N CYS A 409 -5.19 -8.43 19.16
CA CYS A 409 -4.55 -9.10 18.03
C CYS A 409 -5.12 -10.52 17.83
N SER A 410 -5.13 -10.97 16.59
CA SER A 410 -5.62 -12.30 16.22
C SER A 410 -4.75 -12.90 15.14
N MET A 411 -4.48 -14.20 15.24
CA MET A 411 -4.09 -15.00 14.08
C MET A 411 -5.32 -15.24 13.20
N PRO A 412 -5.15 -15.64 11.94
CA PRO A 412 -6.26 -16.12 11.13
C PRO A 412 -7.02 -17.21 11.86
N ARG A 413 -8.35 -17.12 11.84
CA ARG A 413 -9.20 -18.16 12.44
C ARG A 413 -9.01 -19.49 11.73
N GLU A 414 -9.14 -19.46 10.41
CA GLU A 414 -8.95 -20.63 9.56
C GLU A 414 -8.02 -20.31 8.38
N ILE A 415 -7.20 -21.29 8.01
CA ILE A 415 -6.31 -21.22 6.87
C ILE A 415 -6.58 -22.41 5.97
N THR A 416 -6.77 -22.16 4.68
CA THR A 416 -6.83 -23.19 3.65
C THR A 416 -5.62 -23.05 2.73
N VAL A 417 -4.84 -24.13 2.61
CA VAL A 417 -3.74 -24.25 1.65
C VAL A 417 -4.11 -25.34 0.66
N ASP A 418 -4.25 -25.00 -0.61
CA ASP A 418 -4.68 -25.86 -1.68
C ASP A 418 -3.73 -25.72 -2.88
N GLY A 419 -2.93 -26.77 -3.17
CA GLY A 419 -2.00 -26.73 -4.28
C GLY A 419 -0.81 -25.77 -4.09
N LEU A 420 -0.15 -25.76 -2.93
CA LEU A 420 1.07 -24.97 -2.72
C LEU A 420 2.32 -25.80 -3.01
N PHE A 421 3.14 -25.29 -3.96
CA PHE A 421 4.49 -25.79 -4.17
C PHE A 421 5.52 -24.90 -3.46
N VAL A 422 6.39 -25.53 -2.64
CA VAL A 422 7.48 -24.86 -1.94
C VAL A 422 8.81 -25.29 -2.51
N ASP A 423 9.56 -24.34 -3.05
CA ASP A 423 10.94 -24.57 -3.48
C ASP A 423 11.89 -24.38 -2.30
N ASP A 424 12.00 -25.43 -1.49
CA ASP A 424 12.85 -25.49 -0.31
C ASP A 424 14.19 -26.22 -0.58
N SER A 425 14.66 -26.22 -1.81
CA SER A 425 15.92 -26.88 -2.23
C SER A 425 17.14 -26.34 -1.47
N ASN A 426 17.11 -25.07 -1.05
CA ASN A 426 18.21 -24.44 -0.32
C ASN A 426 17.87 -24.26 1.17
N HIS A 427 17.99 -25.34 1.93
CA HIS A 427 17.68 -25.41 3.36
C HIS A 427 18.89 -25.84 4.22
N PRO A 428 18.93 -25.52 5.54
CA PRO A 428 19.95 -26.00 6.47
C PRO A 428 19.98 -27.54 6.58
N LYS A 429 21.11 -28.09 7.09
CA LYS A 429 21.31 -29.55 7.19
C LYS A 429 20.32 -30.26 8.13
N ASP A 430 19.90 -29.60 9.20
CA ASP A 430 18.98 -30.08 10.22
C ASP A 430 17.50 -29.75 9.92
N TYR A 431 17.24 -29.36 8.69
CA TYR A 431 15.90 -29.02 8.23
C TYR A 431 15.01 -30.28 8.13
N GLU A 432 13.83 -30.25 8.76
CA GLU A 432 12.88 -31.36 8.77
C GLU A 432 11.62 -31.11 7.94
N GLY A 433 11.49 -29.93 7.35
CA GLY A 433 10.39 -29.48 6.51
C GLY A 433 10.00 -28.02 6.77
N PRO A 434 9.20 -27.42 5.89
CA PRO A 434 8.73 -26.06 6.11
C PRO A 434 7.75 -26.00 7.27
N TYR A 435 7.83 -24.95 8.09
CA TYR A 435 6.81 -24.68 9.10
C TYR A 435 5.62 -23.95 8.49
N LEU A 436 4.40 -24.30 8.89
CA LEU A 436 3.19 -23.53 8.55
C LEU A 436 3.19 -22.18 9.26
N PHE A 437 3.67 -22.12 10.51
CA PHE A 437 3.83 -20.89 11.27
C PHE A 437 5.25 -20.72 11.80
N SER A 438 5.72 -19.48 11.90
CA SER A 438 6.85 -19.15 12.76
C SER A 438 6.44 -19.36 14.23
N ASP A 439 7.45 -19.38 15.11
CA ASP A 439 7.21 -19.38 16.57
C ASP A 439 6.65 -18.00 16.99
N PRO A 440 5.38 -17.91 17.43
CA PRO A 440 4.78 -16.65 17.82
C PRO A 440 5.28 -16.13 19.18
N ASP A 441 5.81 -17.01 20.04
CA ASP A 441 6.34 -16.63 21.34
C ASP A 441 7.82 -16.23 21.30
N ASN A 442 8.46 -16.42 20.14
CA ASN A 442 9.82 -15.96 19.93
C ASN A 442 9.85 -14.44 19.67
N ALA A 443 9.96 -13.68 20.73
CA ALA A 443 10.15 -12.23 20.62
C ALA A 443 11.49 -11.93 19.94
N SER A 444 11.45 -11.35 18.78
CA SER A 444 12.62 -11.01 17.98
C SER A 444 13.27 -9.67 18.36
N LEU A 445 12.73 -8.93 19.33
CA LEU A 445 13.14 -7.56 19.59
C LEU A 445 13.34 -7.25 21.07
N ALA A 446 14.60 -7.29 21.50
CA ALA A 446 15.12 -6.20 22.29
C ALA A 446 15.80 -5.26 21.31
N ASP A 447 15.20 -4.16 20.94
CA ASP A 447 16.01 -3.08 20.45
C ASP A 447 16.63 -2.31 21.63
N GLU A 448 17.67 -1.53 21.36
CA GLU A 448 18.36 -0.75 22.41
C GLU A 448 17.47 0.33 23.06
N VAL A 449 16.29 0.58 22.50
CA VAL A 449 15.40 1.67 22.90
C VAL A 449 14.30 1.17 23.83
N THR A 450 13.76 -0.03 23.56
CA THR A 450 12.62 -0.58 24.29
C THR A 450 13.02 -1.91 24.92
N PRO A 451 13.17 -1.97 26.25
CA PRO A 451 13.44 -3.22 26.95
C PRO A 451 12.30 -4.22 26.72
N LEU A 452 12.65 -5.50 26.60
CA LEU A 452 11.64 -6.56 26.58
C LEU A 452 10.90 -6.61 27.92
N PRO A 453 9.58 -6.82 27.93
CA PRO A 453 8.83 -7.03 29.16
C PRO A 453 9.32 -8.31 29.86
N VAL A 454 9.27 -8.33 31.19
CA VAL A 454 9.67 -9.47 32.00
C VAL A 454 8.74 -10.65 31.76
N GLU A 455 7.44 -10.40 31.60
CA GLU A 455 6.43 -11.38 31.21
C GLU A 455 5.90 -11.06 29.80
N ARG A 456 5.77 -12.08 28.98
CA ARG A 456 5.28 -11.97 27.61
C ARG A 456 4.05 -12.85 27.46
N PRO A 457 2.87 -12.40 27.90
CA PRO A 457 1.66 -13.13 27.55
C PRO A 457 1.52 -13.19 26.04
N PHE A 458 1.09 -14.34 25.53
CA PHE A 458 0.80 -14.46 24.12
C PHE A 458 -0.36 -13.52 23.75
N PRO A 459 -0.14 -12.48 22.93
CA PRO A 459 -1.11 -11.40 22.76
C PRO A 459 -2.22 -11.73 21.76
N TYR A 460 -2.12 -12.88 21.05
CA TYR A 460 -3.00 -13.20 19.94
C TYR A 460 -4.03 -14.27 20.29
N LYS A 461 -5.21 -14.19 19.66
CA LYS A 461 -6.05 -15.36 19.48
C LYS A 461 -5.36 -16.28 18.50
N ARG A 462 -5.18 -17.56 18.87
CA ARG A 462 -4.48 -18.55 18.05
C ARG A 462 -5.37 -19.03 16.91
N CYS A 463 -4.72 -19.51 15.82
CA CYS A 463 -5.41 -20.14 14.72
C CYS A 463 -6.12 -21.41 15.20
N GLU A 464 -7.37 -21.60 14.80
CA GLU A 464 -8.17 -22.75 15.18
C GLU A 464 -7.93 -23.95 14.26
N LYS A 465 -7.80 -23.68 12.94
CA LYS A 465 -7.73 -24.75 11.94
C LYS A 465 -6.88 -24.40 10.75
N VAL A 466 -6.03 -25.34 10.32
CA VAL A 466 -5.33 -25.29 9.03
C VAL A 466 -5.74 -26.51 8.21
N THR A 467 -6.25 -26.29 7.02
CA THR A 467 -6.58 -27.34 6.05
C THR A 467 -5.53 -27.31 4.94
N VAL A 468 -4.82 -28.42 4.74
CA VAL A 468 -3.79 -28.58 3.74
C VAL A 468 -4.23 -29.58 2.69
N LEU A 469 -4.40 -29.13 1.44
CA LEU A 469 -4.83 -29.91 0.30
C LEU A 469 -3.73 -29.81 -0.77
N GLY A 470 -2.88 -30.84 -0.88
CA GLY A 470 -1.87 -30.90 -1.95
C GLY A 470 -0.70 -29.91 -1.81
N MET A 471 -0.12 -29.79 -0.62
CA MET A 471 1.16 -29.08 -0.46
C MET A 471 2.32 -30.01 -0.80
N THR A 472 3.24 -29.53 -1.67
CA THR A 472 4.42 -30.25 -2.10
C THR A 472 5.70 -29.41 -1.91
N THR A 473 6.83 -30.09 -1.65
CA THR A 473 8.14 -29.45 -1.43
C THR A 473 9.18 -30.05 -2.35
N THR A 474 10.18 -29.26 -2.75
CA THR A 474 11.32 -29.77 -3.53
C THR A 474 12.13 -30.79 -2.73
N SER A 475 12.28 -30.60 -1.42
CA SER A 475 12.98 -31.54 -0.53
C SER A 475 12.26 -32.86 -0.32
N GLY A 476 10.97 -32.95 -0.66
CA GLY A 476 10.10 -34.09 -0.34
C GLY A 476 9.70 -34.18 1.14
N LYS A 477 10.12 -33.21 1.97
CA LYS A 477 9.78 -33.19 3.39
C LYS A 477 8.39 -32.62 3.63
N ARG A 478 7.70 -33.16 4.65
CA ARG A 478 6.34 -32.73 5.00
C ARG A 478 6.35 -31.42 5.80
N PRO A 479 5.31 -30.60 5.67
CA PRO A 479 5.17 -29.40 6.49
C PRO A 479 5.01 -29.76 7.99
N GLN A 480 5.62 -28.95 8.84
CA GLN A 480 5.46 -28.97 10.30
C GLN A 480 4.54 -27.82 10.70
N LEU A 481 3.77 -27.97 11.79
CA LEU A 481 2.84 -26.91 12.19
C LEU A 481 3.59 -25.64 12.65
N SER A 482 4.38 -25.75 13.69
CA SER A 482 5.14 -24.65 14.32
C SER A 482 6.18 -25.21 15.27
N PRO A 483 7.29 -24.51 15.53
CA PRO A 483 8.18 -24.84 16.65
C PRO A 483 7.52 -24.67 18.02
N ASP A 484 6.43 -23.88 18.12
CA ASP A 484 5.73 -23.60 19.36
C ASP A 484 4.77 -24.75 19.76
N GLY A 485 5.02 -25.37 20.93
CA GLY A 485 4.20 -26.45 21.45
C GLY A 485 2.75 -26.05 21.79
N ALA A 486 2.51 -24.79 22.16
CA ALA A 486 1.16 -24.31 22.42
C ALA A 486 0.34 -24.15 21.13
N MET A 487 0.97 -23.86 20.01
CA MET A 487 0.32 -23.91 18.68
C MET A 487 -0.13 -25.34 18.35
N GLN A 488 0.73 -26.33 18.62
CA GLN A 488 0.40 -27.74 18.41
C GLN A 488 -0.78 -28.20 19.25
N ALA A 489 -0.95 -27.65 20.46
CA ALA A 489 -2.05 -27.98 21.36
C ALA A 489 -3.38 -27.31 20.99
N SER A 490 -3.35 -26.14 20.30
CA SER A 490 -4.54 -25.31 20.05
C SER A 490 -5.02 -25.32 18.60
N THR A 491 -4.21 -25.77 17.64
CA THR A 491 -4.52 -25.69 16.21
C THR A 491 -4.73 -27.10 15.63
N VAL A 492 -5.88 -27.31 15.01
CA VAL A 492 -6.18 -28.57 14.29
C VAL A 492 -5.63 -28.49 12.86
N VAL A 493 -4.81 -29.45 12.48
CA VAL A 493 -4.33 -29.61 11.10
C VAL A 493 -5.09 -30.75 10.44
N VAL A 494 -5.71 -30.44 9.29
CA VAL A 494 -6.40 -31.41 8.44
C VAL A 494 -5.63 -31.55 7.15
N GLU A 495 -5.06 -32.72 6.90
CA GLU A 495 -4.46 -33.05 5.61
C GLU A 495 -5.45 -33.92 4.83
N ALA A 496 -5.79 -33.50 3.60
CA ALA A 496 -6.51 -34.34 2.67
C ALA A 496 -5.51 -34.94 1.67
N SER A 497 -5.59 -36.26 1.53
CA SER A 497 -4.78 -37.06 0.60
C SER A 497 -5.20 -36.83 -0.85
#